data_ac6176a60c3462f13bfa88f70b93f37e
#
_entry.id   ac6176a60c3462f13bfa88f70b93f37e
#
_cell.length_a   1.000
_cell.length_b   1.000
_cell.length_c   1.000
_cell.angle_alpha   90.00
_cell.angle_beta   90.00
_cell.angle_gamma   90.00
#
_symmetry.space_group_name_H-M   'P 1'
#
loop_
_entity.id
_entity.type
_entity.pdbx_description
1 polymer ?
#
loop_
_entity_poly.entity_id
_entity_poly.type
_entity_poly.pdbx_seq_one_letter_code
_entity_poly.pdbx_strand_id
1 'polypeptide(L)'
;MGGKNPCYVDDNCDPQTVANRVAFFRYFNSGQTCVAPDYILCSPEMQARLLPALQSAITRFYGEDPQSSPDLGRIISEKNFQRLRGLLSCGHVAIGGQTDESDRYI
;
A
#
# COMPACT_ATOMS: atom_id res chain seq x y z
N MET A 1 -1.46 18.16 6.30
CA MET A 1 0.00 18.00 6.29
C MET A 1 0.34 16.62 5.78
N GLY A 2 1.35 16.50 4.96
CA GLY A 2 1.47 15.41 4.02
C GLY A 2 2.19 14.15 4.44
N GLY A 3 2.78 14.01 5.59
CA GLY A 3 3.58 12.83 5.90
C GLY A 3 4.86 12.77 5.05
N LYS A 4 5.31 11.66 4.65
CA LYS A 4 6.52 11.17 3.99
C LYS A 4 7.30 10.32 4.99
N ASN A 5 6.64 9.27 5.42
CA ASN A 5 7.07 8.48 6.57
C ASN A 5 7.93 7.29 6.12
N PRO A 6 9.22 7.29 6.46
CA PRO A 6 10.08 6.15 6.16
C PRO A 6 9.81 4.99 7.11
N CYS A 7 9.99 3.77 6.61
CA CYS A 7 9.99 2.56 7.41
C CYS A 7 11.31 1.81 7.13
N TYR A 8 12.18 1.77 8.10
CA TYR A 8 13.43 1.01 7.97
C TYR A 8 13.19 -0.44 8.41
N VAL A 9 13.61 -1.38 7.56
CA VAL A 9 13.47 -2.81 7.83
C VAL A 9 14.86 -3.45 7.83
N ASP A 10 15.28 -3.89 9.01
CA ASP A 10 16.53 -4.58 9.18
C ASP A 10 16.45 -6.03 8.66
N ASP A 11 17.59 -6.58 8.23
CA ASP A 11 17.64 -7.94 7.69
C ASP A 11 17.26 -9.03 8.72
N ASN A 12 17.32 -8.72 10.00
CA ASN A 12 16.94 -9.62 11.08
C ASN A 12 15.44 -9.63 11.37
N CYS A 13 14.65 -8.76 10.73
CA CYS A 13 13.20 -8.74 10.92
C CYS A 13 12.53 -9.91 10.19
N ASP A 14 11.44 -10.41 10.76
CA ASP A 14 10.58 -11.37 10.06
C ASP A 14 9.78 -10.69 8.97
N PRO A 15 9.94 -11.08 7.68
CA PRO A 15 9.26 -10.39 6.58
C PRO A 15 7.74 -10.41 6.69
N GLN A 16 7.14 -11.50 7.17
CA GLN A 16 5.67 -11.57 7.26
C GLN A 16 5.13 -10.64 8.34
N THR A 17 5.82 -10.52 9.47
CA THR A 17 5.43 -9.59 10.53
C THR A 17 5.51 -8.14 10.03
N VAL A 18 6.60 -7.80 9.34
CA VAL A 18 6.77 -6.47 8.74
C VAL A 18 5.66 -6.20 7.74
N ALA A 19 5.41 -7.16 6.84
CA ALA A 19 4.38 -7.02 5.80
C ALA A 19 3.00 -6.80 6.39
N ASN A 20 2.65 -7.55 7.42
CA ASN A 20 1.35 -7.40 8.09
C ASN A 20 1.16 -6.01 8.67
N ARG A 21 2.18 -5.49 9.35
CA ARG A 21 2.12 -4.17 9.97
C ARG A 21 2.11 -3.06 8.93
N VAL A 22 2.98 -3.16 7.94
CA VAL A 22 3.07 -2.14 6.88
C VAL A 22 1.78 -2.10 6.08
N ALA A 23 1.26 -3.25 5.64
CA ALA A 23 0.03 -3.30 4.86
C ALA A 23 -1.16 -2.76 5.64
N PHE A 24 -1.30 -3.14 6.91
CA PHE A 24 -2.38 -2.64 7.76
C PHE A 24 -2.36 -1.11 7.84
N PHE A 25 -1.21 -0.53 8.18
CA PHE A 25 -1.14 0.92 8.38
C PHE A 25 -1.09 1.70 7.07
N ARG A 26 -0.54 1.11 5.98
CA ARG A 26 -0.54 1.79 4.67
C ARG A 26 -1.92 1.92 4.08
N TYR A 27 -2.71 0.84 4.16
CA TYR A 27 -4.03 0.79 3.53
C TYR A 27 -5.17 1.23 4.43
N PHE A 28 -4.90 1.46 5.69
CA PHE A 28 -5.87 2.07 6.60
C PHE A 28 -6.39 3.37 5.98
N ASN A 29 -7.70 3.52 5.93
CA ASN A 29 -8.36 4.68 5.31
C ASN A 29 -7.90 4.92 3.85
N SER A 30 -7.60 3.86 3.12
CA SER A 30 -7.07 3.90 1.74
C SER A 30 -5.77 4.72 1.61
N GLY A 31 -4.95 4.72 2.64
CA GLY A 31 -3.68 5.42 2.65
C GLY A 31 -3.78 6.92 2.92
N GLN A 32 -4.96 7.44 3.16
CA GLN A 32 -5.20 8.87 3.41
C GLN A 32 -4.96 9.18 4.89
N THR A 33 -3.75 8.91 5.37
CA THR A 33 -3.38 9.03 6.78
C THR A 33 -1.98 9.62 6.90
N CYS A 34 -1.84 10.70 7.65
CA CYS A 34 -0.59 11.45 7.75
C CYS A 34 0.57 10.65 8.38
N VAL A 35 0.27 9.60 9.13
CA VAL A 35 1.28 8.74 9.78
C VAL A 35 1.43 7.38 9.10
N ALA A 36 0.77 7.16 7.96
CA ALA A 36 0.92 5.90 7.22
C ALA A 36 2.34 5.77 6.67
N PRO A 37 2.93 4.56 6.68
CA PRO A 37 4.24 4.36 6.07
C PRO A 37 4.17 4.63 4.57
N ASP A 38 5.08 5.46 4.06
CA ASP A 38 5.08 5.88 2.66
C ASP A 38 6.10 5.12 1.84
N TYR A 39 7.24 4.78 2.42
CA TYR A 39 8.27 4.03 1.73
C TYR A 39 9.09 3.20 2.70
N ILE A 40 9.71 2.16 2.17
CA ILE A 40 10.50 1.21 2.94
C ILE A 40 11.96 1.32 2.53
N LEU A 41 12.85 1.37 3.52
CA LEU A 41 14.28 1.30 3.35
C LEU A 41 14.72 -0.09 3.82
N CYS A 42 15.24 -0.90 2.92
CA CYS A 42 15.69 -2.26 3.23
C CYS A 42 16.75 -2.72 2.24
N SER A 43 17.42 -3.84 2.54
CA SER A 43 18.37 -4.45 1.62
C SER A 43 17.65 -5.10 0.43
N PRO A 44 18.37 -5.35 -0.70
CA PRO A 44 17.79 -6.10 -1.82
C PRO A 44 17.31 -7.50 -1.42
N GLU A 45 18.00 -8.15 -0.51
CA GLU A 45 17.63 -9.48 0.00
C GLU A 45 16.32 -9.41 0.78
N MET A 46 16.16 -8.41 1.63
CA MET A 46 14.91 -8.19 2.35
C MET A 46 13.77 -7.85 1.40
N GLN A 47 14.02 -7.03 0.38
CA GLN A 47 13.01 -6.70 -0.63
C GLN A 47 12.47 -7.96 -1.30
N ALA A 48 13.35 -8.89 -1.69
CA ALA A 48 12.96 -10.13 -2.34
C ALA A 48 12.06 -11.01 -1.46
N ARG A 49 12.23 -10.95 -0.13
CA ARG A 49 11.39 -11.68 0.83
C ARG A 49 10.12 -10.91 1.20
N LEU A 50 10.21 -9.59 1.23
CA LEU A 50 9.11 -8.73 1.69
C LEU A 50 7.99 -8.62 0.67
N LEU A 51 8.30 -8.56 -0.63
CA LEU A 51 7.27 -8.42 -1.67
C LEU A 51 6.25 -9.55 -1.67
N PRO A 52 6.64 -10.85 -1.64
CA PRO A 52 5.66 -11.92 -1.52
C PRO A 52 4.87 -11.87 -0.21
N ALA A 53 5.52 -11.47 0.89
CA ALA A 53 4.86 -11.34 2.18
C ALA A 53 3.82 -10.21 2.17
N LEU A 54 4.10 -9.10 1.50
CA LEU A 54 3.14 -8.01 1.32
C LEU A 54 1.94 -8.46 0.49
N GLN A 55 2.16 -9.19 -0.61
CA GLN A 55 1.07 -9.72 -1.41
C GLN A 55 0.18 -10.65 -0.57
N SER A 56 0.78 -11.51 0.23
CA SER A 56 0.05 -12.40 1.14
C SER A 56 -0.78 -11.62 2.17
N ALA A 57 -0.20 -10.57 2.75
CA ALA A 57 -0.91 -9.74 3.74
C ALA A 57 -2.10 -9.01 3.10
N ILE A 58 -1.91 -8.44 1.92
CA ILE A 58 -2.99 -7.74 1.19
C ILE A 58 -4.14 -8.70 0.88
N THR A 59 -3.82 -9.89 0.38
CA THR A 59 -4.84 -10.90 0.08
C THR A 59 -5.60 -11.34 1.33
N ARG A 60 -4.91 -11.53 2.45
CA ARG A 60 -5.58 -11.91 3.71
C ARG A 60 -6.45 -10.79 4.26
N PHE A 61 -6.04 -9.54 4.14
CA PHE A 61 -6.79 -8.42 4.71
C PHE A 61 -7.96 -8.00 3.84
N TYR A 62 -7.81 -8.03 2.51
CA TYR A 62 -8.78 -7.44 1.58
C TYR A 62 -9.31 -8.42 0.53
N GLY A 63 -8.83 -9.66 0.51
CA GLY A 63 -9.25 -10.67 -0.45
C GLY A 63 -8.52 -10.58 -1.79
N GLU A 64 -8.95 -11.41 -2.72
CA GLU A 64 -8.35 -11.47 -4.07
C GLU A 64 -8.68 -10.22 -4.89
N ASP A 65 -9.84 -9.60 -4.61
CA ASP A 65 -10.28 -8.36 -5.25
C ASP A 65 -10.50 -7.29 -4.18
N PRO A 66 -9.48 -6.46 -3.88
CA PRO A 66 -9.60 -5.43 -2.84
C PRO A 66 -10.74 -4.45 -3.08
N GLN A 67 -11.08 -4.17 -4.34
CA GLN A 67 -12.20 -3.28 -4.65
C GLN A 67 -13.52 -3.78 -4.05
N SER A 68 -13.70 -5.09 -4.01
CA SER A 68 -14.91 -5.72 -3.46
C SER A 68 -14.88 -5.88 -1.94
N SER A 69 -13.77 -5.57 -1.29
CA SER A 69 -13.65 -5.72 0.16
C SER A 69 -14.47 -4.64 0.90
N PRO A 70 -15.26 -5.02 1.92
CA PRO A 70 -15.95 -4.03 2.74
C PRO A 70 -15.02 -3.24 3.65
N ASP A 71 -13.77 -3.69 3.78
CA ASP A 71 -12.80 -3.11 4.71
C ASP A 71 -11.90 -2.06 4.07
N LEU A 72 -11.92 -1.92 2.73
CA LEU A 72 -11.12 -0.93 2.04
C LEU A 72 -11.97 0.30 1.71
N GLY A 73 -11.50 1.48 2.16
CA GLY A 73 -12.15 2.75 1.86
C GLY A 73 -11.97 3.21 0.42
N ARG A 74 -12.39 4.43 0.15
CA ARG A 74 -12.24 5.08 -1.16
C ARG A 74 -11.58 6.43 -0.99
N ILE A 75 -11.08 6.98 -2.11
CA ILE A 75 -10.47 8.31 -2.10
C ILE A 75 -11.57 9.36 -1.91
N ILE A 76 -11.29 10.34 -1.06
CA ILE A 76 -12.28 11.30 -0.54
C ILE A 76 -12.91 12.16 -1.63
N SER A 77 -12.20 12.44 -2.73
CA SER A 77 -12.71 13.32 -3.79
C SER A 77 -12.18 12.90 -5.15
N GLU A 78 -12.94 13.29 -6.20
CA GLU A 78 -12.55 13.07 -7.58
C GLU A 78 -11.21 13.75 -7.89
N LYS A 79 -11.03 14.97 -7.41
CA LYS A 79 -9.78 15.72 -7.62
C LYS A 79 -8.56 14.95 -7.08
N ASN A 80 -8.67 14.41 -5.88
CA ASN A 80 -7.59 13.66 -5.27
C ASN A 80 -7.39 12.31 -5.97
N PHE A 81 -8.47 11.66 -6.39
CA PHE A 81 -8.38 10.43 -7.17
C PHE A 81 -7.56 10.66 -8.45
N GLN A 82 -7.88 11.70 -9.23
CA GLN A 82 -7.17 12.00 -10.47
C GLN A 82 -5.70 12.30 -10.22
N ARG A 83 -5.39 13.06 -9.18
CA ARG A 83 -4.02 13.36 -8.80
C ARG A 83 -3.24 12.08 -8.48
N LEU A 84 -3.81 11.20 -7.68
CA LEU A 84 -3.16 9.94 -7.28
C LEU A 84 -3.01 8.99 -8.45
N ARG A 85 -4.03 8.87 -9.30
CA ARG A 85 -3.94 8.04 -10.49
C ARG A 85 -2.78 8.48 -11.40
N GLY A 86 -2.57 9.78 -11.52
CA GLY A 86 -1.46 10.33 -12.29
C GLY A 86 -0.08 9.94 -11.74
N LEU A 87 0.03 9.71 -10.43
CA LEU A 87 1.28 9.33 -9.79
C LEU A 87 1.68 7.87 -10.06
N LEU A 88 0.76 7.02 -10.50
CA LEU A 88 1.06 5.61 -10.79
C LEU A 88 2.13 5.45 -11.89
N SER A 89 2.26 6.43 -12.76
CA SER A 89 3.27 6.40 -13.82
C SER A 89 4.67 6.82 -13.36
N CYS A 90 4.83 7.25 -12.12
CA CYS A 90 6.09 7.75 -11.58
C CYS A 90 7.06 6.65 -11.15
N GLY A 91 6.67 5.39 -11.25
CA GLY A 91 7.50 4.27 -10.82
C GLY A 91 7.02 2.95 -11.40
N HIS A 92 7.73 1.88 -11.02
CA HIS A 92 7.34 0.52 -11.40
C HIS A 92 6.32 -0.02 -10.38
N VAL A 93 5.18 -0.49 -10.88
CA VAL A 93 4.14 -1.09 -10.04
C VAL A 93 4.48 -2.57 -9.83
N ALA A 94 4.81 -2.93 -8.59
CA ALA A 94 5.12 -4.31 -8.24
C ALA A 94 3.86 -5.12 -7.91
N ILE A 95 2.89 -4.50 -7.24
CA ILE A 95 1.65 -5.14 -6.80
C ILE A 95 0.52 -4.11 -6.95
N GLY A 96 -0.62 -4.54 -7.48
CA GLY A 96 -1.78 -3.66 -7.60
C GLY A 96 -1.73 -2.74 -8.81
N GLY A 97 -2.17 -1.51 -8.63
CA GLY A 97 -2.18 -0.51 -9.70
C GLY A 97 -3.50 -0.43 -10.47
N GLN A 98 -4.48 -1.27 -10.15
CA GLN A 98 -5.81 -1.17 -10.75
C GLN A 98 -6.54 0.05 -10.19
N THR A 99 -7.30 0.72 -11.05
CA THR A 99 -8.09 1.88 -10.66
C THR A 99 -9.49 1.82 -11.26
N ASP A 100 -10.45 2.41 -10.56
CA ASP A 100 -11.81 2.59 -11.06
C ASP A 100 -12.28 3.98 -10.68
N GLU A 101 -12.37 4.85 -11.68
CA GLU A 101 -12.75 6.26 -11.49
C GLU A 101 -14.16 6.40 -10.95
N SER A 102 -15.11 5.58 -11.42
CA SER A 102 -16.50 5.66 -11.00
C SER A 102 -16.69 5.33 -9.53
N ASP A 103 -15.77 4.56 -8.94
CA ASP A 103 -15.78 4.13 -7.55
C ASP A 103 -14.70 4.84 -6.71
N ARG A 104 -13.91 5.70 -7.31
CA ARG A 104 -12.74 6.34 -6.68
C ARG A 104 -11.82 5.32 -6.01
N TYR A 105 -11.73 4.15 -6.62
CA TYR A 105 -10.88 3.05 -6.17
C TYR A 105 -9.48 3.15 -6.78
N ILE A 106 -8.46 3.04 -5.92
CA ILE A 106 -7.07 2.99 -6.33
C ILE A 106 -6.26 2.18 -5.33
#